data_2c02a191e8814637720d155d926a119f
#
_entry.id   2c02a191e8814637720d155d926a119f
#
_cell.length_a   1.000
_cell.length_b   1.000
_cell.length_c   1.000
_cell.angle_alpha   90.00
_cell.angle_beta   90.00
_cell.angle_gamma   90.00
#
_symmetry.space_group_name_H-M   'P 1'
#
loop_
_entity.id
_entity.type
_entity.pdbx_description
1 polymer ?
#
loop_
_entity_poly.entity_id
_entity_poly.type
_entity_poly.pdbx_seq_one_letter_code
_entity_poly.pdbx_strand_id
1 'polypeptide(L)'
;SLMKKLLTILLSFLFLATAYADTNYKKIRKKAEVNKPELIFPVANENIEGCIFYKNLKPSQNKVKPILDLDAPADYGLDDRYMAFLKFFDLHLNSCGAGEEFACQTTKDIILNWAKVDAAKRTGPSDEEAKHWNDTLTINLWVASPMLAGYSFVKQVIDVDAKEDKIIKEWLEKIVKKNNHLMYSKKYKNDAKTQARGKPRSAHNHALSSAIAHMQLGIMLDDDKYFRKAFRNFQDAIKSQRKDGSLPIETRRGGRAMFYQGRAMTALATIAVISENQGYDIWNVNFKKKNFHNIVKFFIDFTENNEIVFKYAKEMKAPGPAKNYKVQDLRFGSISNWAWLYSYATRFPDHENISRLKSWISNYKNLNTYQKNLVRHYIEINKSATSRTSTWSVVRPNCFLVLKD
;
A
#
# COMPACT_ATOMS: atom_id res chain seq x y z
N SER A 1 -20.52 -31.72 -33.22
CA SER A 1 -20.14 -30.66 -34.16
C SER A 1 -18.77 -30.09 -33.72
N LEU A 2 -17.96 -29.67 -34.65
CA LEU A 2 -16.60 -29.14 -34.44
C LEU A 2 -16.58 -27.98 -33.42
N MET A 3 -17.61 -27.16 -33.46
CA MET A 3 -17.78 -26.00 -32.58
C MET A 3 -17.97 -26.39 -31.11
N LYS A 4 -18.67 -27.51 -30.79
CA LYS A 4 -18.78 -28.02 -29.41
C LYS A 4 -17.45 -28.56 -28.90
N LYS A 5 -16.67 -29.23 -29.75
CA LYS A 5 -15.33 -29.71 -29.37
C LYS A 5 -14.34 -28.55 -29.13
N LEU A 6 -14.37 -27.52 -29.99
CA LEU A 6 -13.56 -26.31 -29.78
C LEU A 6 -13.93 -25.56 -28.48
N LEU A 7 -15.24 -25.44 -28.19
CA LEU A 7 -15.71 -24.79 -26.95
C LEU A 7 -15.29 -25.56 -25.68
N THR A 8 -15.33 -26.91 -25.77
CA THR A 8 -14.91 -27.77 -24.65
C THR A 8 -13.40 -27.71 -24.45
N ILE A 9 -12.60 -27.61 -25.50
CA ILE A 9 -11.15 -27.45 -25.42
C ILE A 9 -10.79 -26.08 -24.86
N LEU A 10 -11.46 -25.00 -25.31
CA LEU A 10 -11.21 -23.64 -24.77
C LEU A 10 -11.59 -23.53 -23.30
N LEU A 11 -12.71 -24.13 -22.88
CA LEU A 11 -13.13 -24.19 -21.47
C LEU A 11 -12.15 -25.00 -20.60
N SER A 12 -11.61 -26.11 -21.11
CA SER A 12 -10.63 -26.92 -20.36
C SER A 12 -9.29 -26.19 -20.21
N PHE A 13 -8.84 -25.42 -21.21
CA PHE A 13 -7.64 -24.57 -21.08
C PHE A 13 -7.83 -23.43 -20.07
N LEU A 14 -9.01 -22.82 -20.02
CA LEU A 14 -9.35 -21.80 -19.02
C LEU A 14 -9.37 -22.38 -17.59
N PHE A 15 -9.90 -23.59 -17.41
CA PHE A 15 -9.89 -24.28 -16.12
C PHE A 15 -8.49 -24.70 -15.68
N LEU A 16 -7.64 -25.14 -16.60
CA LEU A 16 -6.26 -25.50 -16.32
C LEU A 16 -5.41 -24.26 -15.94
N ALA A 17 -5.61 -23.15 -16.63
CA ALA A 17 -4.90 -21.90 -16.33
C ALA A 17 -5.26 -21.33 -14.95
N THR A 18 -6.55 -21.36 -14.56
CA THR A 18 -6.99 -20.90 -13.23
C THR A 18 -6.53 -21.83 -12.10
N ALA A 19 -6.55 -23.14 -12.32
CA ALA A 19 -6.04 -24.11 -11.33
C ALA A 19 -4.51 -23.97 -11.17
N TYR A 20 -3.80 -23.70 -12.24
CA TYR A 20 -2.36 -23.47 -12.22
C TYR A 20 -2.00 -22.18 -11.45
N ALA A 21 -2.72 -21.09 -11.68
CA ALA A 21 -2.52 -19.82 -10.97
C ALA A 21 -2.77 -19.96 -9.46
N ASP A 22 -3.82 -20.64 -9.03
CA ASP A 22 -4.13 -20.90 -7.62
C ASP A 22 -3.04 -21.76 -6.94
N THR A 23 -2.57 -22.79 -7.64
CA THR A 23 -1.52 -23.69 -7.13
C THR A 23 -0.19 -22.96 -7.01
N ASN A 24 0.15 -22.12 -7.99
CA ASN A 24 1.35 -21.31 -7.98
C ASN A 24 1.32 -20.30 -6.83
N TYR A 25 0.20 -19.60 -6.59
CA TYR A 25 0.09 -18.67 -5.47
C TYR A 25 0.24 -19.37 -4.12
N LYS A 26 -0.34 -20.55 -3.95
CA LYS A 26 -0.17 -21.35 -2.73
C LYS A 26 1.30 -21.70 -2.47
N LYS A 27 2.07 -21.98 -3.54
CA LYS A 27 3.51 -22.21 -3.47
C LYS A 27 4.25 -20.94 -3.06
N ILE A 28 3.96 -19.79 -3.70
CA ILE A 28 4.54 -18.48 -3.35
C ILE A 28 4.28 -18.19 -1.88
N ARG A 29 3.03 -18.24 -1.42
CA ARG A 29 2.67 -17.96 -0.03
C ARG A 29 3.44 -18.79 1.00
N LYS A 30 3.77 -20.04 0.66
CA LYS A 30 4.42 -20.98 1.60
C LYS A 30 5.93 -21.01 1.48
N LYS A 31 6.47 -20.75 0.29
CA LYS A 31 7.86 -21.05 -0.05
C LYS A 31 8.61 -19.90 -0.72
N ALA A 32 7.97 -18.73 -0.91
CA ALA A 32 8.69 -17.60 -1.48
C ALA A 32 9.88 -17.24 -0.59
N GLU A 33 10.99 -16.97 -1.22
CA GLU A 33 12.25 -16.56 -0.63
C GLU A 33 12.56 -15.13 -1.03
N VAL A 34 13.36 -14.45 -0.27
CA VAL A 34 13.90 -13.14 -0.65
C VAL A 34 14.94 -13.38 -1.73
N ASN A 35 14.66 -12.98 -2.95
CA ASN A 35 15.57 -13.18 -4.09
C ASN A 35 16.58 -12.05 -4.25
N LYS A 36 16.24 -10.86 -3.79
CA LYS A 36 17.06 -9.66 -3.87
C LYS A 36 17.10 -8.98 -2.50
N PRO A 37 17.95 -9.42 -1.58
CA PRO A 37 18.09 -8.81 -0.26
C PRO A 37 18.32 -7.31 -0.35
N GLU A 38 17.76 -6.56 0.58
CA GLU A 38 17.85 -5.10 0.69
C GLU A 38 17.20 -4.30 -0.46
N LEU A 39 16.69 -4.96 -1.53
CA LEU A 39 16.03 -4.29 -2.64
C LEU A 39 14.51 -4.35 -2.50
N ILE A 40 13.90 -3.31 -1.95
CA ILE A 40 12.44 -3.15 -1.85
C ILE A 40 11.89 -2.52 -3.13
N PHE A 41 12.41 -1.36 -3.49
CA PHE A 41 12.15 -0.68 -4.76
C PHE A 41 13.48 -0.41 -5.45
N PRO A 42 13.61 -0.63 -6.76
CA PRO A 42 14.82 -0.26 -7.50
C PRO A 42 14.94 1.27 -7.56
N VAL A 43 16.17 1.76 -7.55
CA VAL A 43 16.46 3.17 -7.81
C VAL A 43 15.92 3.56 -9.18
N ALA A 44 15.26 4.71 -9.27
CA ALA A 44 14.73 5.21 -10.52
C ALA A 44 15.89 5.61 -11.45
N ASN A 45 15.82 5.21 -12.72
CA ASN A 45 16.77 5.69 -13.71
C ASN A 45 16.60 7.21 -13.90
N GLU A 46 17.71 7.94 -14.13
CA GLU A 46 17.77 9.40 -14.27
C GLU A 46 16.83 9.99 -15.33
N ASN A 47 16.34 9.16 -16.24
CA ASN A 47 15.56 9.56 -17.43
C ASN A 47 14.05 9.69 -17.19
N ILE A 48 13.55 9.49 -15.95
CA ILE A 48 12.12 9.70 -15.68
C ILE A 48 11.93 11.18 -15.34
N GLU A 49 11.46 11.92 -16.33
CA GLU A 49 11.08 13.30 -16.17
C GLU A 49 10.13 13.48 -14.98
N GLY A 50 10.52 14.33 -14.04
CA GLY A 50 9.75 14.61 -12.83
C GLY A 50 10.00 13.69 -11.62
N CYS A 51 10.89 12.69 -11.72
CA CYS A 51 11.35 11.90 -10.58
C CYS A 51 12.67 12.42 -9.98
N ILE A 52 13.31 13.40 -10.61
CA ILE A 52 14.44 14.13 -10.05
C ILE A 52 13.90 15.17 -9.08
N PHE A 53 14.13 14.92 -7.81
CA PHE A 53 13.75 15.84 -6.74
C PHE A 53 14.95 16.74 -6.40
N TYR A 54 14.66 17.93 -6.01
CA TYR A 54 15.57 19.03 -5.68
C TYR A 54 17.02 18.65 -5.36
N LYS A 55 17.93 19.01 -6.23
CA LYS A 55 19.36 19.04 -5.92
C LYS A 55 19.56 20.04 -4.78
N ASN A 56 20.25 19.64 -3.69
CA ASN A 56 20.59 20.48 -2.54
C ASN A 56 19.49 20.71 -1.48
N LEU A 57 18.63 19.75 -1.22
CA LEU A 57 17.76 19.79 -0.04
C LEU A 57 18.58 19.81 1.25
N LYS A 58 18.57 20.94 1.97
CA LYS A 58 19.08 21.00 3.33
C LYS A 58 17.97 20.66 4.31
N PRO A 59 18.12 19.62 5.17
CA PRO A 59 17.12 19.31 6.16
C PRO A 59 17.02 20.44 7.19
N SER A 60 15.79 20.87 7.49
CA SER A 60 15.56 21.67 8.69
C SER A 60 15.77 20.76 9.89
N GLN A 61 16.75 21.03 10.72
CA GLN A 61 17.11 20.21 11.88
C GLN A 61 15.92 19.94 12.81
N ASN A 62 14.99 20.89 12.95
CA ASN A 62 13.81 20.72 13.79
C ASN A 62 12.78 19.74 13.23
N LYS A 63 12.76 19.51 11.91
CA LYS A 63 11.79 18.62 11.25
C LYS A 63 12.24 17.16 11.19
N VAL A 64 13.54 16.90 11.43
CA VAL A 64 14.14 15.56 11.38
C VAL A 64 14.52 15.02 12.74
N LYS A 65 14.25 15.78 13.80
CA LYS A 65 14.51 15.31 15.17
C LYS A 65 13.75 14.02 15.44
N PRO A 66 14.39 13.05 16.11
CA PRO A 66 13.74 11.83 16.54
C PRO A 66 12.54 12.12 17.44
N ILE A 67 11.43 11.46 17.17
CA ILE A 67 10.25 11.46 18.04
C ILE A 67 10.42 10.26 18.97
N LEU A 68 10.70 10.55 20.25
CA LEU A 68 11.11 9.51 21.20
C LEU A 68 9.95 8.62 21.62
N ASP A 69 8.75 9.18 21.74
CA ASP A 69 7.56 8.50 22.22
C ASP A 69 6.40 8.64 21.25
N LEU A 70 5.57 7.61 21.22
CA LEU A 70 4.28 7.62 20.56
C LEU A 70 3.23 8.07 21.54
N ASP A 71 2.90 9.34 21.51
CA ASP A 71 1.75 9.87 22.19
C ASP A 71 0.59 9.96 21.21
N ALA A 72 -0.09 8.83 21.01
CA ALA A 72 -1.29 8.79 20.19
C ALA A 72 -2.43 9.46 20.97
N PRO A 73 -3.04 10.55 20.45
CA PRO A 73 -4.21 11.14 21.07
C PRO A 73 -5.33 10.12 21.22
N ALA A 74 -6.06 10.15 22.33
CA ALA A 74 -7.12 9.20 22.66
C ALA A 74 -8.30 9.17 21.65
N ASP A 75 -8.39 10.14 20.77
CA ASP A 75 -9.53 10.41 19.89
C ASP A 75 -9.27 10.16 18.40
N TYR A 76 -8.56 9.10 18.06
CA TYR A 76 -8.28 8.67 16.68
C TYR A 76 -7.49 9.68 15.81
N GLY A 77 -6.93 10.72 16.38
CA GLY A 77 -5.99 11.61 15.70
C GLY A 77 -4.64 10.93 15.51
N LEU A 78 -4.10 10.97 14.28
CA LEU A 78 -2.71 10.66 14.05
C LEU A 78 -1.86 11.75 14.72
N ASP A 79 -0.76 11.36 15.35
CA ASP A 79 0.17 12.33 15.93
C ASP A 79 0.72 13.27 14.84
N ASP A 80 0.39 14.54 14.89
CA ASP A 80 0.76 15.55 13.89
C ASP A 80 2.29 15.67 13.70
N ARG A 81 3.07 15.32 14.73
CA ARG A 81 4.53 15.29 14.66
C ARG A 81 5.03 14.29 13.62
N TYR A 82 4.43 13.10 13.58
CA TYR A 82 4.77 12.07 12.59
C TYR A 82 4.35 12.47 11.19
N MET A 83 3.20 13.10 11.04
CA MET A 83 2.74 13.62 9.74
C MET A 83 3.68 14.72 9.22
N ALA A 84 4.10 15.64 10.08
CA ALA A 84 5.04 16.70 9.74
C ALA A 84 6.42 16.11 9.37
N PHE A 85 6.90 15.14 10.15
CA PHE A 85 8.12 14.41 9.85
C PHE A 85 8.06 13.72 8.48
N LEU A 86 7.00 12.95 8.20
CA LEU A 86 6.88 12.22 6.96
C LEU A 86 6.85 13.15 5.73
N LYS A 87 6.14 14.27 5.80
CA LYS A 87 6.12 15.25 4.71
C LYS A 87 7.53 15.75 4.35
N PHE A 88 8.40 15.82 5.34
CA PHE A 88 9.77 16.23 5.16
C PHE A 88 10.67 15.06 4.72
N PHE A 89 10.54 13.91 5.36
CA PHE A 89 11.30 12.70 5.03
C PHE A 89 10.99 12.20 3.62
N ASP A 90 9.75 12.38 3.14
CA ASP A 90 9.32 12.06 1.78
C ASP A 90 10.24 12.62 0.70
N LEU A 91 10.66 13.86 0.85
CA LEU A 91 11.53 14.51 -0.14
C LEU A 91 12.91 13.83 -0.21
N HIS A 92 13.48 13.49 0.96
CA HIS A 92 14.81 12.88 1.02
C HIS A 92 14.80 11.43 0.55
N LEU A 93 13.82 10.64 1.02
CA LEU A 93 13.73 9.23 0.61
C LEU A 93 13.52 9.07 -0.89
N ASN A 94 12.65 9.90 -1.51
CA ASN A 94 12.38 9.80 -2.94
C ASN A 94 13.53 10.41 -3.77
N SER A 95 14.21 11.43 -3.29
CA SER A 95 15.41 11.95 -3.94
C SER A 95 16.57 10.94 -3.89
N CYS A 96 16.72 10.22 -2.77
CA CYS A 96 17.62 9.09 -2.67
C CYS A 96 17.25 7.98 -3.68
N GLY A 97 15.96 7.66 -3.79
CA GLY A 97 15.45 6.71 -4.77
C GLY A 97 15.65 7.14 -6.23
N ALA A 98 15.87 8.42 -6.48
CA ALA A 98 16.27 8.96 -7.78
C ALA A 98 17.81 8.97 -7.99
N GLY A 99 18.59 8.42 -7.06
CA GLY A 99 20.04 8.30 -7.18
C GLY A 99 20.85 9.49 -6.63
N GLU A 100 20.20 10.44 -5.94
CA GLU A 100 20.88 11.61 -5.36
C GLU A 100 21.67 11.21 -4.10
N GLU A 101 22.99 11.10 -4.20
CA GLU A 101 23.87 10.67 -3.10
C GLU A 101 23.70 11.51 -1.83
N PHE A 102 23.59 12.83 -1.97
CA PHE A 102 23.37 13.72 -0.83
C PHE A 102 22.06 13.41 -0.10
N ALA A 103 20.98 13.14 -0.84
CA ALA A 103 19.70 12.76 -0.26
C ALA A 103 19.79 11.39 0.42
N CYS A 104 20.55 10.44 -0.13
CA CYS A 104 20.81 9.15 0.48
C CYS A 104 21.60 9.28 1.77
N GLN A 105 22.64 10.10 1.80
CA GLN A 105 23.41 10.38 3.01
C GLN A 105 22.50 10.99 4.11
N THR A 106 21.69 11.97 3.74
CA THR A 106 20.74 12.59 4.66
C THR A 106 19.70 11.61 5.17
N THR A 107 19.13 10.78 4.27
CA THR A 107 18.17 9.72 4.62
C THR A 107 18.79 8.74 5.62
N LYS A 108 20.02 8.28 5.35
CA LYS A 108 20.76 7.39 6.26
C LYS A 108 20.96 8.05 7.62
N ASP A 109 21.42 9.28 7.66
CA ASP A 109 21.73 9.98 8.91
C ASP A 109 20.46 10.21 9.76
N ILE A 110 19.32 10.52 9.14
CA ILE A 110 18.04 10.62 9.83
C ILE A 110 17.69 9.28 10.47
N ILE A 111 17.72 8.19 9.71
CA ILE A 111 17.36 6.86 10.20
C ILE A 111 18.31 6.42 11.33
N LEU A 112 19.60 6.62 11.14
CA LEU A 112 20.64 6.29 12.14
C LEU A 112 20.44 7.06 13.45
N ASN A 113 20.13 8.35 13.37
CA ASN A 113 19.86 9.19 14.56
C ASN A 113 18.63 8.68 15.31
N TRP A 114 17.56 8.30 14.60
CA TRP A 114 16.38 7.69 15.21
C TRP A 114 16.70 6.35 15.87
N ALA A 115 17.50 5.52 15.21
CA ALA A 115 17.93 4.23 15.73
C ALA A 115 18.80 4.37 16.99
N LYS A 116 19.78 5.29 17.00
CA LYS A 116 20.69 5.50 18.13
C LYS A 116 19.99 5.92 19.42
N VAL A 117 18.90 6.66 19.33
CA VAL A 117 18.10 7.08 20.50
C VAL A 117 16.91 6.17 20.76
N ASP A 118 16.80 5.05 20.03
CA ASP A 118 15.68 4.11 20.12
C ASP A 118 14.33 4.83 20.02
N ALA A 119 14.18 5.68 19.01
CA ALA A 119 12.99 6.49 18.78
C ALA A 119 11.73 5.66 18.48
N ALA A 120 10.58 6.33 18.41
CA ALA A 120 9.28 5.72 18.17
C ALA A 120 8.93 4.62 19.19
N LYS A 121 9.33 4.82 20.44
CA LYS A 121 8.95 3.93 21.54
C LYS A 121 7.47 4.10 21.83
N ARG A 122 6.85 2.97 22.05
CA ARG A 122 5.51 2.97 22.57
C ARG A 122 5.53 3.29 24.06
N THR A 123 4.94 4.41 24.45
CA THR A 123 4.74 4.81 25.83
C THR A 123 3.25 4.72 26.16
N GLY A 124 2.89 3.98 27.17
CA GLY A 124 1.54 3.91 27.68
C GLY A 124 1.00 2.49 27.88
N PRO A 125 -0.09 2.36 28.62
CA PRO A 125 -0.62 1.06 29.00
C PRO A 125 -1.05 0.26 27.77
N SER A 126 -0.71 -1.03 27.79
CA SER A 126 -0.97 -1.98 26.71
C SER A 126 -2.45 -2.26 26.46
N ASP A 127 -3.35 -1.73 27.26
CA ASP A 127 -4.72 -2.22 27.40
C ASP A 127 -5.80 -1.37 26.73
N GLU A 128 -5.49 -0.17 26.22
CA GLU A 128 -6.44 0.67 25.51
C GLU A 128 -6.48 0.34 24.01
N GLU A 129 -7.55 -0.27 23.59
CA GLU A 129 -7.72 -0.85 22.26
C GLU A 129 -7.58 0.17 21.10
N ALA A 130 -8.16 1.35 21.24
CA ALA A 130 -8.05 2.43 20.25
C ALA A 130 -6.62 2.96 20.11
N LYS A 131 -5.89 3.04 21.21
CA LYS A 131 -4.49 3.48 21.26
C LYS A 131 -3.57 2.52 20.50
N HIS A 132 -3.82 1.22 20.63
CA HIS A 132 -3.06 0.19 19.94
C HIS A 132 -3.20 0.23 18.40
N TRP A 133 -4.38 0.56 17.91
CA TRP A 133 -4.62 0.72 16.47
C TRP A 133 -3.83 1.87 15.91
N ASN A 134 -3.89 3.01 16.57
CA ASN A 134 -3.20 4.21 16.14
C ASN A 134 -1.67 4.03 16.21
N ASP A 135 -1.17 3.38 17.24
CA ASP A 135 0.26 3.07 17.39
C ASP A 135 0.76 2.18 16.24
N THR A 136 0.03 1.09 15.96
CA THR A 136 0.39 0.18 14.87
C THR A 136 0.33 0.89 13.52
N LEU A 137 -0.71 1.66 13.27
CA LEU A 137 -0.86 2.44 12.05
C LEU A 137 0.25 3.49 11.93
N THR A 138 0.52 4.23 13.00
CA THR A 138 1.55 5.27 13.03
C THR A 138 2.92 4.67 12.78
N ILE A 139 3.30 3.63 13.51
CA ILE A 139 4.62 3.02 13.36
C ILE A 139 4.78 2.39 11.98
N ASN A 140 3.82 1.59 11.52
CA ASN A 140 4.00 0.86 10.26
C ASN A 140 3.93 1.79 9.05
N LEU A 141 2.94 2.69 8.99
CA LEU A 141 2.74 3.55 7.83
C LEU A 141 3.61 4.80 7.82
N TRP A 142 3.79 5.42 8.99
CA TRP A 142 4.38 6.75 9.06
C TRP A 142 5.88 6.72 9.38
N VAL A 143 6.36 5.61 9.93
CA VAL A 143 7.76 5.45 10.34
C VAL A 143 8.41 4.27 9.64
N ALA A 144 8.00 3.05 9.94
CA ALA A 144 8.73 1.85 9.54
C ALA A 144 8.76 1.67 8.00
N SER A 145 7.61 1.74 7.33
CA SER A 145 7.58 1.53 5.87
C SER A 145 8.32 2.59 5.09
N PRO A 146 8.17 3.91 5.36
CA PRO A 146 8.98 4.92 4.70
C PRO A 146 10.47 4.79 4.97
N MET A 147 10.86 4.48 6.21
CA MET A 147 12.27 4.33 6.57
C MET A 147 12.90 3.07 5.96
N LEU A 148 12.17 1.95 5.90
CA LEU A 148 12.62 0.74 5.20
C LEU A 148 12.82 0.99 3.71
N ALA A 149 11.88 1.67 3.05
CA ALA A 149 12.02 2.04 1.64
C ALA A 149 13.21 3.00 1.42
N GLY A 150 13.32 4.03 2.26
CA GLY A 150 14.44 4.98 2.21
C GLY A 150 15.78 4.28 2.43
N TYR A 151 15.85 3.38 3.41
CA TYR A 151 17.09 2.63 3.67
C TYR A 151 17.43 1.65 2.55
N SER A 152 16.43 1.05 1.90
CA SER A 152 16.64 0.25 0.69
C SER A 152 17.27 1.06 -0.44
N PHE A 153 16.86 2.30 -0.65
CA PHE A 153 17.52 3.17 -1.62
C PHE A 153 18.94 3.55 -1.20
N VAL A 154 19.14 3.86 0.08
CA VAL A 154 20.48 4.14 0.63
C VAL A 154 21.44 3.01 0.31
N LYS A 155 21.06 1.76 0.57
CA LYS A 155 21.91 0.57 0.31
C LYS A 155 22.25 0.34 -1.15
N GLN A 156 21.45 0.89 -2.08
CA GLN A 156 21.70 0.79 -3.52
C GLN A 156 22.60 1.92 -4.04
N VAL A 157 22.71 3.04 -3.35
CA VAL A 157 23.36 4.28 -3.88
C VAL A 157 24.66 4.58 -3.16
N ILE A 158 24.75 4.37 -1.85
CA ILE A 158 25.94 4.68 -1.05
C ILE A 158 26.39 3.48 -0.20
N ASP A 159 27.66 3.45 0.11
CA ASP A 159 28.19 2.51 1.09
C ASP A 159 27.80 2.91 2.52
N VAL A 160 27.45 1.92 3.33
CA VAL A 160 27.08 2.11 4.74
C VAL A 160 28.03 1.31 5.61
N ASP A 161 28.58 1.95 6.63
CA ASP A 161 29.43 1.28 7.63
C ASP A 161 28.69 0.14 8.32
N ALA A 162 29.37 -0.98 8.53
CA ALA A 162 28.77 -2.20 9.07
C ALA A 162 28.17 -2.04 10.47
N LYS A 163 28.73 -1.16 11.31
CA LYS A 163 28.17 -0.88 12.64
C LYS A 163 26.91 -0.03 12.53
N GLU A 164 26.90 0.95 11.64
CA GLU A 164 25.70 1.76 11.37
C GLU A 164 24.58 0.92 10.77
N ASP A 165 24.89 0.03 9.80
CA ASP A 165 23.95 -0.90 9.20
C ASP A 165 23.28 -1.80 10.26
N LYS A 166 24.08 -2.35 11.16
CA LYS A 166 23.57 -3.17 12.25
C LYS A 166 22.62 -2.39 13.16
N ILE A 167 23.02 -1.19 13.60
CA ILE A 167 22.18 -0.35 14.49
C ILE A 167 20.83 -0.02 13.82
N ILE A 168 20.85 0.35 12.54
CA ILE A 168 19.66 0.67 11.77
C ILE A 168 18.73 -0.55 11.66
N LYS A 169 19.27 -1.70 11.23
CA LYS A 169 18.48 -2.92 11.03
C LYS A 169 17.88 -3.45 12.34
N GLU A 170 18.62 -3.45 13.42
CA GLU A 170 18.13 -3.87 14.73
C GLU A 170 16.99 -2.98 15.23
N TRP A 171 17.11 -1.67 15.04
CA TRP A 171 16.03 -0.74 15.42
C TRP A 171 14.79 -0.90 14.54
N LEU A 172 14.93 -1.00 13.20
CA LEU A 172 13.81 -1.24 12.28
C LEU A 172 13.08 -2.55 12.59
N GLU A 173 13.84 -3.62 12.87
CA GLU A 173 13.28 -4.90 13.31
C GLU A 173 12.48 -4.75 14.61
N LYS A 174 13.04 -4.03 15.59
CA LYS A 174 12.40 -3.81 16.88
C LYS A 174 11.06 -3.08 16.75
N ILE A 175 11.01 -1.98 15.99
CA ILE A 175 9.76 -1.21 15.83
C ILE A 175 8.68 -1.96 15.08
N VAL A 176 9.04 -2.73 14.04
CA VAL A 176 8.08 -3.56 13.29
C VAL A 176 7.58 -4.73 14.15
N LYS A 177 8.47 -5.42 14.86
CA LYS A 177 8.09 -6.56 15.72
C LYS A 177 7.16 -6.16 16.86
N LYS A 178 7.41 -5.04 17.52
CA LYS A 178 6.57 -4.55 18.62
C LYS A 178 5.13 -4.32 18.21
N ASN A 179 4.89 -3.98 16.95
CA ASN A 179 3.57 -3.65 16.44
C ASN A 179 2.85 -4.84 15.77
N ASN A 180 3.53 -5.98 15.64
CA ASN A 180 2.99 -7.16 14.99
C ASN A 180 1.88 -7.84 15.78
N HIS A 181 2.01 -7.93 17.09
CA HIS A 181 1.11 -8.75 17.93
C HIS A 181 -0.30 -8.19 18.02
N LEU A 182 -0.48 -6.89 17.87
CA LEU A 182 -1.79 -6.23 17.97
C LEU A 182 -2.72 -6.66 16.83
N MET A 183 -2.18 -6.78 15.62
CA MET A 183 -2.96 -7.18 14.44
C MET A 183 -3.38 -8.65 14.45
N TYR A 184 -2.72 -9.48 15.24
CA TYR A 184 -2.89 -10.94 15.27
C TYR A 184 -3.30 -11.50 16.64
N SER A 185 -3.50 -10.65 17.66
CA SER A 185 -3.86 -11.09 19.02
C SER A 185 -5.27 -11.68 19.11
N LYS A 186 -5.47 -12.60 20.07
CA LYS A 186 -6.81 -13.20 20.33
C LYS A 186 -7.82 -12.17 20.85
N LYS A 187 -7.40 -11.22 21.68
CA LYS A 187 -8.22 -10.12 22.21
C LYS A 187 -8.80 -9.29 21.07
N TYR A 188 -7.98 -9.04 20.08
CA TYR A 188 -8.38 -8.32 18.88
C TYR A 188 -9.29 -9.10 17.93
N LYS A 189 -9.27 -10.44 17.96
CA LYS A 189 -10.22 -11.28 17.21
C LYS A 189 -11.67 -11.08 17.66
N ASN A 190 -11.89 -10.74 18.93
CA ASN A 190 -13.25 -10.56 19.46
C ASN A 190 -13.87 -9.25 19.00
N ASP A 191 -13.08 -8.20 18.84
CA ASP A 191 -13.53 -6.92 18.34
C ASP A 191 -13.81 -6.94 16.84
N ALA A 192 -13.09 -7.78 16.10
CA ALA A 192 -13.39 -8.06 14.69
C ALA A 192 -14.77 -8.71 14.45
N LYS A 193 -15.37 -9.37 15.46
CA LYS A 193 -16.73 -9.88 15.33
C LYS A 193 -17.77 -8.77 15.18
N THR A 194 -17.53 -7.63 15.80
CA THR A 194 -18.38 -6.45 15.66
C THR A 194 -18.12 -5.69 14.37
N GLN A 195 -16.87 -5.65 13.92
CA GLN A 195 -16.48 -4.87 12.74
C GLN A 195 -16.59 -5.64 11.42
N ALA A 196 -16.37 -6.94 11.39
CA ALA A 196 -16.19 -7.70 10.15
C ALA A 196 -16.87 -9.07 10.12
N ARG A 197 -18.02 -9.24 10.77
CA ARG A 197 -18.76 -10.51 10.85
C ARG A 197 -18.40 -11.52 9.76
N GLY A 198 -17.59 -12.53 10.09
CA GLY A 198 -17.20 -13.62 9.19
C GLY A 198 -16.18 -13.29 8.12
N LYS A 199 -15.58 -12.10 8.09
CA LYS A 199 -14.52 -11.73 7.13
C LYS A 199 -13.14 -11.73 7.79
N PRO A 200 -12.09 -12.16 7.07
CA PRO A 200 -10.76 -12.21 7.65
C PRO A 200 -10.25 -10.80 7.93
N ARG A 201 -9.80 -10.61 9.14
CA ARG A 201 -9.24 -9.36 9.62
C ARG A 201 -7.96 -8.96 8.90
N SER A 202 -7.19 -9.96 8.50
CA SER A 202 -6.01 -9.83 7.64
C SER A 202 -6.27 -9.10 6.32
N ALA A 203 -7.54 -8.97 5.91
CA ALA A 203 -7.97 -8.22 4.73
C ALA A 203 -8.24 -6.72 4.97
N HIS A 204 -8.22 -6.26 6.22
CA HIS A 204 -8.44 -4.85 6.56
C HIS A 204 -7.27 -3.96 6.09
N ASN A 205 -7.55 -2.73 5.68
CA ASN A 205 -6.51 -1.82 5.19
C ASN A 205 -5.34 -1.63 6.18
N HIS A 206 -5.60 -1.54 7.49
CA HIS A 206 -4.53 -1.47 8.50
C HIS A 206 -3.67 -2.74 8.54
N ALA A 207 -4.28 -3.93 8.39
CA ALA A 207 -3.54 -5.17 8.33
C ALA A 207 -2.69 -5.27 7.07
N LEU A 208 -3.18 -4.76 5.95
CA LEU A 208 -2.41 -4.67 4.70
C LEU A 208 -1.21 -3.73 4.85
N SER A 209 -1.36 -2.60 5.55
CA SER A 209 -0.23 -1.70 5.82
C SER A 209 0.83 -2.34 6.71
N SER A 210 0.39 -3.06 7.74
CA SER A 210 1.30 -3.84 8.59
C SER A 210 2.02 -4.93 7.80
N ALA A 211 1.31 -5.60 6.89
CA ALA A 211 1.87 -6.60 6.00
C ALA A 211 2.95 -6.03 5.08
N ILE A 212 2.77 -4.80 4.56
CA ILE A 212 3.79 -4.09 3.79
C ILE A 212 5.05 -3.88 4.64
N ALA A 213 4.93 -3.39 5.86
CA ALA A 213 6.08 -3.19 6.74
C ALA A 213 6.84 -4.50 7.04
N HIS A 214 6.12 -5.60 7.26
CA HIS A 214 6.75 -6.92 7.47
C HIS A 214 7.44 -7.44 6.22
N MET A 215 6.81 -7.28 5.05
CA MET A 215 7.40 -7.69 3.77
C MET A 215 8.69 -6.94 3.50
N GLN A 216 8.69 -5.63 3.69
CA GLN A 216 9.87 -4.79 3.56
C GLN A 216 10.97 -5.18 4.56
N LEU A 217 10.60 -5.45 5.83
CA LEU A 217 11.55 -5.91 6.83
C LEU A 217 12.18 -7.25 6.44
N GLY A 218 11.37 -8.19 5.94
CA GLY A 218 11.88 -9.47 5.45
C GLY A 218 12.92 -9.31 4.36
N ILE A 219 12.69 -8.42 3.40
CA ILE A 219 13.63 -8.09 2.33
C ILE A 219 14.91 -7.45 2.90
N MET A 220 14.75 -6.52 3.85
CA MET A 220 15.89 -5.82 4.46
C MET A 220 16.80 -6.74 5.30
N LEU A 221 16.21 -7.73 5.96
CA LEU A 221 16.92 -8.66 6.85
C LEU A 221 17.26 -10.01 6.18
N ASP A 222 16.89 -10.21 4.92
CA ASP A 222 16.97 -11.52 4.24
C ASP A 222 16.22 -12.62 5.01
N ASP A 223 15.01 -12.29 5.48
CA ASP A 223 14.14 -13.17 6.27
C ASP A 223 12.87 -13.52 5.51
N ASP A 224 12.86 -14.72 4.94
CA ASP A 224 11.72 -15.24 4.17
C ASP A 224 10.41 -15.31 4.96
N LYS A 225 10.49 -15.55 6.26
CA LYS A 225 9.31 -15.68 7.11
C LYS A 225 8.57 -14.34 7.24
N TYR A 226 9.31 -13.24 7.42
CA TYR A 226 8.72 -11.90 7.42
C TYR A 226 8.22 -11.53 6.02
N PHE A 227 9.02 -11.80 4.99
CA PHE A 227 8.64 -11.55 3.62
C PHE A 227 7.31 -12.21 3.24
N ARG A 228 7.12 -13.49 3.60
CA ARG A 228 5.91 -14.25 3.26
C ARG A 228 4.63 -13.80 3.95
N LYS A 229 4.69 -13.02 5.02
CA LYS A 229 3.48 -12.59 5.74
C LYS A 229 2.49 -11.84 4.86
N ALA A 230 2.96 -10.96 3.99
CA ALA A 230 2.12 -10.16 3.12
C ALA A 230 1.27 -10.98 2.13
N PHE A 231 1.78 -12.11 1.67
CA PHE A 231 1.04 -12.98 0.74
C PHE A 231 -0.25 -13.53 1.34
N ARG A 232 -0.28 -13.79 2.64
CA ARG A 232 -1.52 -14.19 3.31
C ARG A 232 -2.53 -13.04 3.33
N ASN A 233 -2.10 -11.86 3.71
CA ASN A 233 -2.97 -10.67 3.77
C ASN A 233 -3.53 -10.33 2.38
N PHE A 234 -2.69 -10.40 1.35
CA PHE A 234 -3.10 -10.21 -0.04
C PHE A 234 -4.17 -11.22 -0.44
N GLN A 235 -3.93 -12.52 -0.21
CA GLN A 235 -4.89 -13.57 -0.53
C GLN A 235 -6.22 -13.38 0.20
N ASP A 236 -6.19 -13.05 1.49
CA ASP A 236 -7.38 -12.88 2.30
C ASP A 236 -8.22 -11.68 1.81
N ALA A 237 -7.57 -10.60 1.40
CA ALA A 237 -8.24 -9.45 0.82
C ALA A 237 -8.90 -9.79 -0.54
N ILE A 238 -8.16 -10.42 -1.46
CA ILE A 238 -8.70 -10.84 -2.75
C ILE A 238 -9.88 -11.81 -2.58
N LYS A 239 -9.75 -12.82 -1.72
CA LYS A 239 -10.82 -13.78 -1.45
C LYS A 239 -12.04 -13.18 -0.76
N SER A 240 -11.86 -12.14 0.05
CA SER A 240 -12.93 -11.50 0.81
C SER A 240 -13.88 -10.68 -0.05
N GLN A 241 -13.47 -10.25 -1.23
CA GLN A 241 -14.28 -9.41 -2.11
C GLN A 241 -15.65 -10.05 -2.38
N ARG A 242 -16.68 -9.20 -2.52
CA ARG A 242 -17.99 -9.64 -3.00
C ARG A 242 -17.93 -9.95 -4.50
N LYS A 243 -19.01 -10.50 -5.05
CA LYS A 243 -19.09 -10.85 -6.49
C LYS A 243 -18.89 -9.61 -7.40
N ASP A 244 -19.25 -8.43 -6.93
CA ASP A 244 -19.10 -7.18 -7.66
C ASP A 244 -17.70 -6.53 -7.53
N GLY A 245 -16.80 -7.13 -6.77
CA GLY A 245 -15.44 -6.61 -6.53
C GLY A 245 -15.31 -5.70 -5.31
N SER A 246 -16.43 -5.36 -4.64
CA SER A 246 -16.37 -4.54 -3.43
C SER A 246 -15.71 -5.27 -2.25
N LEU A 247 -14.93 -4.55 -1.45
CA LEU A 247 -14.28 -5.06 -0.26
C LEU A 247 -15.19 -4.87 0.96
N PRO A 248 -15.67 -5.96 1.60
CA PRO A 248 -16.71 -5.86 2.62
C PRO A 248 -16.33 -5.06 3.85
N ILE A 249 -15.08 -5.14 4.27
CA ILE A 249 -14.60 -4.43 5.47
C ILE A 249 -14.55 -2.92 5.21
N GLU A 250 -14.17 -2.52 4.00
CA GLU A 250 -13.97 -1.13 3.65
C GLU A 250 -15.28 -0.44 3.26
N THR A 251 -16.11 -1.08 2.46
CA THR A 251 -17.32 -0.46 1.89
C THR A 251 -18.48 -0.27 2.86
N ARG A 252 -18.36 -0.73 4.12
CA ARG A 252 -19.35 -0.53 5.18
C ARG A 252 -19.16 0.77 5.98
N ARG A 253 -18.28 1.66 5.55
CA ARG A 253 -17.82 2.82 6.33
C ARG A 253 -18.54 4.12 5.96
N GLY A 254 -19.84 4.07 5.69
CA GLY A 254 -20.65 5.27 5.44
C GLY A 254 -20.12 6.08 4.27
N GLY A 255 -20.06 7.40 4.40
CA GLY A 255 -19.55 8.32 3.38
C GLY A 255 -18.06 8.19 3.07
N ARG A 256 -17.32 7.33 3.79
CA ARG A 256 -15.91 6.99 3.53
C ARG A 256 -15.71 5.59 2.97
N ALA A 257 -16.76 4.92 2.54
CA ALA A 257 -16.69 3.55 2.03
C ALA A 257 -15.68 3.42 0.88
N MET A 258 -15.79 4.25 -0.14
CA MET A 258 -14.88 4.23 -1.30
C MET A 258 -13.51 4.81 -1.01
N PHE A 259 -13.40 5.73 -0.08
CA PHE A 259 -12.12 6.21 0.44
C PHE A 259 -11.28 5.06 1.03
N TYR A 260 -11.88 4.20 1.82
CA TYR A 260 -11.17 3.06 2.40
C TYR A 260 -10.95 1.92 1.41
N GLN A 261 -11.87 1.70 0.47
CA GLN A 261 -11.62 0.77 -0.64
C GLN A 261 -10.40 1.20 -1.46
N GLY A 262 -10.29 2.47 -1.81
CA GLY A 262 -9.12 3.01 -2.52
C GLY A 262 -7.81 2.81 -1.74
N ARG A 263 -7.82 3.01 -0.44
CA ARG A 263 -6.65 2.74 0.43
C ARG A 263 -6.25 1.27 0.43
N ALA A 264 -7.20 0.37 0.60
CA ALA A 264 -6.94 -1.05 0.54
C ALA A 264 -6.39 -1.47 -0.84
N MET A 265 -6.94 -0.91 -1.92
CA MET A 265 -6.43 -1.14 -3.28
C MET A 265 -4.99 -0.66 -3.43
N THR A 266 -4.64 0.51 -2.90
CA THR A 266 -3.26 1.02 -2.92
C THR A 266 -2.32 0.10 -2.13
N ALA A 267 -2.72 -0.39 -0.96
CA ALA A 267 -1.92 -1.33 -0.19
C ALA A 267 -1.71 -2.66 -0.95
N LEU A 268 -2.76 -3.21 -1.56
CA LEU A 268 -2.67 -4.43 -2.37
C LEU A 268 -1.74 -4.25 -3.57
N ALA A 269 -1.87 -3.12 -4.27
CA ALA A 269 -0.99 -2.78 -5.39
C ALA A 269 0.48 -2.63 -4.96
N THR A 270 0.73 -2.02 -3.79
CA THR A 270 2.08 -1.88 -3.24
C THR A 270 2.68 -3.24 -2.90
N ILE A 271 1.92 -4.15 -2.28
CA ILE A 271 2.36 -5.53 -2.03
C ILE A 271 2.71 -6.23 -3.34
N ALA A 272 1.88 -6.06 -4.38
CA ALA A 272 2.13 -6.69 -5.67
C ALA A 272 3.39 -6.15 -6.35
N VAL A 273 3.65 -4.83 -6.29
CA VAL A 273 4.88 -4.23 -6.84
C VAL A 273 6.12 -4.71 -6.09
N ILE A 274 6.11 -4.73 -4.76
CA ILE A 274 7.24 -5.22 -3.97
C ILE A 274 7.49 -6.71 -4.26
N SER A 275 6.42 -7.49 -4.38
CA SER A 275 6.50 -8.91 -4.76
C SER A 275 7.15 -9.10 -6.13
N GLU A 276 6.74 -8.31 -7.13
CA GLU A 276 7.28 -8.32 -8.49
C GLU A 276 8.75 -7.95 -8.51
N ASN A 277 9.19 -6.96 -7.72
CA ASN A 277 10.60 -6.60 -7.58
C ASN A 277 11.45 -7.76 -7.04
N GLN A 278 10.84 -8.68 -6.29
CA GLN A 278 11.44 -9.92 -5.81
C GLN A 278 11.26 -11.11 -6.76
N GLY A 279 10.65 -10.89 -7.95
CA GLY A 279 10.48 -11.93 -8.97
C GLY A 279 9.18 -12.74 -8.85
N TYR A 280 8.21 -12.29 -8.06
CA TYR A 280 6.91 -12.96 -7.88
C TYR A 280 5.78 -12.12 -8.43
N ASP A 281 5.24 -12.50 -9.59
CA ASP A 281 4.02 -11.89 -10.13
C ASP A 281 2.77 -12.44 -9.43
N ILE A 282 2.06 -11.57 -8.72
CA ILE A 282 0.80 -11.88 -8.04
C ILE A 282 -0.38 -11.07 -8.56
N TRP A 283 -0.18 -10.25 -9.58
CA TRP A 283 -1.23 -9.36 -10.12
C TRP A 283 -2.42 -10.13 -10.69
N ASN A 284 -2.17 -11.24 -11.37
CA ASN A 284 -3.17 -12.02 -12.07
C ASN A 284 -3.72 -13.20 -11.26
N VAL A 285 -3.49 -13.19 -9.94
CA VAL A 285 -4.02 -14.22 -9.04
C VAL A 285 -5.54 -14.22 -9.07
N ASN A 286 -6.12 -15.40 -9.27
CA ASN A 286 -7.56 -15.61 -9.41
C ASN A 286 -8.05 -16.72 -8.48
N PHE A 287 -8.82 -16.36 -7.45
CA PHE A 287 -9.41 -17.30 -6.52
C PHE A 287 -10.92 -17.44 -6.80
N LYS A 288 -11.32 -18.45 -7.58
CA LYS A 288 -12.74 -18.69 -7.93
C LYS A 288 -13.40 -17.43 -8.50
N LYS A 289 -12.81 -16.86 -9.54
CA LYS A 289 -13.24 -15.62 -10.23
C LYS A 289 -13.06 -14.34 -9.38
N LYS A 290 -12.37 -14.39 -8.25
CA LYS A 290 -12.03 -13.23 -7.45
C LYS A 290 -10.58 -12.85 -7.71
N ASN A 291 -10.36 -11.65 -8.20
CA ASN A 291 -9.05 -11.12 -8.59
C ASN A 291 -8.98 -9.60 -8.38
N PHE A 292 -7.82 -9.02 -8.58
CA PHE A 292 -7.63 -7.58 -8.42
C PHE A 292 -8.37 -6.77 -9.50
N HIS A 293 -8.51 -7.30 -10.72
CA HIS A 293 -9.24 -6.62 -11.80
C HIS A 293 -10.71 -6.36 -11.44
N ASN A 294 -11.36 -7.27 -10.72
CA ASN A 294 -12.74 -7.07 -10.25
C ASN A 294 -12.85 -5.94 -9.22
N ILE A 295 -11.84 -5.83 -8.33
CA ILE A 295 -11.79 -4.74 -7.35
C ILE A 295 -11.64 -3.39 -8.05
N VAL A 296 -10.76 -3.33 -9.05
CA VAL A 296 -10.59 -2.15 -9.91
C VAL A 296 -11.88 -1.83 -10.66
N LYS A 297 -12.52 -2.84 -11.25
CA LYS A 297 -13.80 -2.68 -11.95
C LYS A 297 -14.86 -2.04 -11.05
N PHE A 298 -15.02 -2.54 -9.83
CA PHE A 298 -16.00 -1.98 -8.89
C PHE A 298 -15.72 -0.49 -8.58
N PHE A 299 -14.45 -0.12 -8.44
CA PHE A 299 -14.09 1.29 -8.21
C PHE A 299 -14.45 2.17 -9.41
N ILE A 300 -14.21 1.71 -10.63
CA ILE A 300 -14.57 2.41 -11.87
C ILE A 300 -16.08 2.49 -12.02
N ASP A 301 -16.80 1.38 -11.82
CA ASP A 301 -18.27 1.34 -11.84
C ASP A 301 -18.89 2.34 -10.86
N PHE A 302 -18.28 2.46 -9.65
CA PHE A 302 -18.69 3.47 -8.67
C PHE A 302 -18.52 4.90 -9.20
N THR A 303 -17.47 5.21 -9.93
CA THR A 303 -17.28 6.56 -10.48
C THR A 303 -18.34 6.93 -11.50
N GLU A 304 -18.89 5.96 -12.22
CA GLU A 304 -20.03 6.17 -13.15
C GLU A 304 -21.36 6.25 -12.41
N ASN A 305 -21.58 5.37 -11.43
CA ASN A 305 -22.79 5.31 -10.63
C ASN A 305 -22.45 5.11 -9.15
N ASN A 306 -22.43 6.20 -8.40
CA ASN A 306 -22.05 6.16 -6.99
C ASN A 306 -23.06 5.42 -6.09
N GLU A 307 -24.28 5.19 -6.54
CA GLU A 307 -25.31 4.50 -5.75
C GLU A 307 -24.99 3.00 -5.53
N ILE A 308 -24.15 2.41 -6.35
CA ILE A 308 -23.82 0.98 -6.21
C ILE A 308 -23.19 0.65 -4.86
N VAL A 309 -22.54 1.62 -4.21
CA VAL A 309 -21.93 1.42 -2.89
C VAL A 309 -22.92 1.64 -1.74
N PHE A 310 -24.04 2.34 -1.95
CA PHE A 310 -24.93 2.75 -0.88
C PHE A 310 -25.52 1.58 -0.10
N LYS A 311 -25.83 0.47 -0.78
CA LYS A 311 -26.33 -0.76 -0.14
C LYS A 311 -25.38 -1.33 0.92
N TYR A 312 -24.09 -1.07 0.80
CA TYR A 312 -23.05 -1.47 1.75
C TYR A 312 -22.74 -0.35 2.74
N ALA A 313 -22.58 0.86 2.24
CA ALA A 313 -22.18 2.02 3.02
C ALA A 313 -23.23 2.41 4.10
N LYS A 314 -24.51 2.17 3.85
CA LYS A 314 -25.61 2.41 4.82
C LYS A 314 -25.47 1.60 6.11
N GLU A 315 -24.70 0.54 6.12
CA GLU A 315 -24.47 -0.23 7.35
C GLU A 315 -23.71 0.59 8.40
N MET A 316 -22.94 1.57 8.00
CA MET A 316 -22.19 2.52 8.84
C MET A 316 -21.45 1.84 9.99
N LYS A 317 -20.87 0.67 9.70
CA LYS A 317 -20.09 -0.14 10.64
C LYS A 317 -18.61 0.18 10.50
N ALA A 318 -17.89 0.04 11.56
CA ALA A 318 -16.48 0.32 11.75
C ALA A 318 -16.18 1.75 12.23
N PRO A 319 -15.04 1.96 12.92
CA PRO A 319 -14.65 3.26 13.46
C PRO A 319 -14.58 4.34 12.38
N GLY A 320 -15.12 5.52 12.68
CA GLY A 320 -15.05 6.70 11.82
C GLY A 320 -15.92 6.67 10.56
N PRO A 321 -17.14 6.11 10.57
CA PRO A 321 -18.03 6.25 9.44
C PRO A 321 -18.44 7.71 9.28
N ALA A 322 -18.42 8.26 8.06
CA ALA A 322 -19.06 9.53 7.79
C ALA A 322 -20.59 9.31 7.81
N LYS A 323 -21.32 10.20 8.49
CA LYS A 323 -22.76 10.02 8.76
C LYS A 323 -23.62 9.92 7.49
N ASN A 324 -23.27 10.64 6.44
CA ASN A 324 -24.03 10.60 5.20
C ASN A 324 -23.39 9.63 4.19
N TYR A 325 -23.91 8.42 4.12
CA TYR A 325 -23.39 7.39 3.20
C TYR A 325 -23.66 7.68 1.71
N LYS A 326 -24.60 8.57 1.40
CA LYS A 326 -24.91 8.98 0.02
C LYS A 326 -23.88 9.97 -0.54
N VAL A 327 -23.10 10.61 0.32
CA VAL A 327 -22.00 11.50 -0.08
C VAL A 327 -20.68 10.81 0.21
N GLN A 328 -20.03 10.31 -0.85
CA GLN A 328 -18.75 9.63 -0.74
C GLN A 328 -17.60 10.63 -0.77
N ASP A 329 -16.94 10.81 0.37
CA ASP A 329 -15.76 11.66 0.52
C ASP A 329 -14.49 10.86 0.16
N LEU A 330 -14.03 10.98 -1.07
CA LEU A 330 -12.80 10.31 -1.54
C LEU A 330 -11.53 11.10 -1.20
N ARG A 331 -11.63 12.30 -0.63
CA ARG A 331 -10.49 13.20 -0.41
C ARG A 331 -9.59 13.26 -1.63
N PHE A 332 -10.06 13.88 -2.68
CA PHE A 332 -9.43 13.93 -4.01
C PHE A 332 -7.96 14.39 -4.01
N GLY A 333 -7.53 15.16 -3.03
CA GLY A 333 -6.14 15.54 -2.84
C GLY A 333 -5.24 14.47 -2.19
N SER A 334 -5.82 13.35 -1.73
CA SER A 334 -5.06 12.27 -1.07
C SER A 334 -4.68 11.19 -2.07
N ILE A 335 -3.43 11.14 -2.47
CA ILE A 335 -2.89 10.11 -3.36
C ILE A 335 -3.10 8.68 -2.82
N SER A 336 -3.32 8.52 -1.51
CA SER A 336 -3.53 7.22 -0.87
C SER A 336 -4.67 6.40 -1.47
N ASN A 337 -5.67 7.06 -2.05
CA ASN A 337 -6.83 6.39 -2.63
C ASN A 337 -6.68 6.11 -4.12
N TRP A 338 -5.67 6.67 -4.76
CA TRP A 338 -5.50 6.67 -6.22
C TRP A 338 -4.19 6.03 -6.67
N ALA A 339 -3.23 5.84 -5.75
CA ALA A 339 -1.89 5.34 -6.09
C ALA A 339 -1.92 3.93 -6.73
N TRP A 340 -2.93 3.12 -6.44
CA TRP A 340 -3.14 1.83 -7.12
C TRP A 340 -3.26 1.98 -8.64
N LEU A 341 -3.81 3.10 -9.11
CA LEU A 341 -4.02 3.34 -10.54
C LEU A 341 -2.68 3.45 -11.30
N TYR A 342 -1.67 4.06 -10.67
CA TYR A 342 -0.35 4.23 -11.29
C TYR A 342 0.31 2.89 -11.59
N SER A 343 0.28 1.97 -10.65
CA SER A 343 0.83 0.63 -10.84
C SER A 343 -0.03 -0.23 -11.77
N TYR A 344 -1.36 -0.13 -11.65
CA TYR A 344 -2.29 -0.94 -12.43
C TYR A 344 -2.32 -0.53 -13.91
N ALA A 345 -2.46 0.77 -14.20
CA ALA A 345 -2.59 1.25 -15.57
C ALA A 345 -1.35 1.01 -16.42
N THR A 346 -0.16 1.05 -15.82
CA THR A 346 1.09 0.78 -16.55
C THR A 346 1.32 -0.70 -16.81
N ARG A 347 0.77 -1.60 -15.98
CA ARG A 347 0.88 -3.05 -16.16
C ARG A 347 -0.21 -3.64 -17.07
N PHE A 348 -1.37 -2.99 -17.08
CA PHE A 348 -2.55 -3.47 -17.81
C PHE A 348 -3.13 -2.39 -18.74
N PRO A 349 -2.30 -1.78 -19.63
CA PRO A 349 -2.73 -0.64 -20.45
C PRO A 349 -3.86 -0.99 -21.42
N ASP A 350 -4.00 -2.27 -21.79
CA ASP A 350 -5.01 -2.78 -22.72
C ASP A 350 -6.18 -3.49 -22.04
N HIS A 351 -6.19 -3.55 -20.70
CA HIS A 351 -7.31 -4.13 -19.96
C HIS A 351 -8.57 -3.27 -20.12
N GLU A 352 -9.75 -3.90 -20.19
CA GLU A 352 -11.04 -3.21 -20.36
C GLU A 352 -11.27 -2.06 -19.36
N ASN A 353 -10.83 -2.24 -18.11
CA ASN A 353 -10.91 -1.21 -17.09
C ASN A 353 -10.16 0.08 -17.49
N ILE A 354 -8.99 -0.07 -18.09
CA ILE A 354 -8.18 1.09 -18.53
C ILE A 354 -8.70 1.64 -19.86
N SER A 355 -9.19 0.79 -20.75
CA SER A 355 -9.84 1.24 -22.00
C SER A 355 -11.05 2.13 -21.73
N ARG A 356 -11.83 1.85 -20.66
CA ARG A 356 -12.92 2.72 -20.20
C ARG A 356 -12.43 4.11 -19.81
N LEU A 357 -11.36 4.19 -19.02
CA LEU A 357 -10.76 5.48 -18.62
C LEU A 357 -10.26 6.28 -19.83
N LYS A 358 -9.59 5.60 -20.78
CA LYS A 358 -9.14 6.23 -22.02
C LYS A 358 -10.30 6.82 -22.81
N SER A 359 -11.43 6.11 -22.89
CA SER A 359 -12.62 6.58 -23.64
C SER A 359 -13.23 7.84 -23.02
N TRP A 360 -13.05 8.08 -21.70
CA TRP A 360 -13.58 9.26 -21.05
C TRP A 360 -12.78 10.54 -21.32
N ILE A 361 -11.53 10.43 -21.74
CA ILE A 361 -10.67 11.59 -21.98
C ILE A 361 -11.28 12.54 -23.02
N SER A 362 -11.80 12.00 -24.12
CA SER A 362 -12.43 12.78 -25.19
C SER A 362 -13.71 13.50 -24.75
N ASN A 363 -14.40 13.00 -23.73
CA ASN A 363 -15.64 13.55 -23.21
C ASN A 363 -15.50 14.15 -21.81
N TYR A 364 -14.30 14.57 -21.41
CA TYR A 364 -13.96 14.99 -20.05
C TYR A 364 -14.90 16.04 -19.48
N LYS A 365 -15.37 16.99 -20.29
CA LYS A 365 -16.24 18.10 -19.84
C LYS A 365 -17.55 17.60 -19.26
N ASN A 366 -18.10 16.51 -19.81
CA ASN A 366 -19.41 15.95 -19.43
C ASN A 366 -19.33 14.92 -18.29
N LEU A 367 -18.14 14.58 -17.82
CA LEU A 367 -17.96 13.62 -16.75
C LEU A 367 -18.40 14.22 -15.40
N ASN A 368 -18.85 13.34 -14.50
CA ASN A 368 -19.08 13.73 -13.11
C ASN A 368 -17.76 13.94 -12.35
N THR A 369 -17.84 14.43 -11.14
CA THR A 369 -16.65 14.76 -10.31
C THR A 369 -15.77 13.53 -10.03
N TYR A 370 -16.36 12.36 -9.79
CA TYR A 370 -15.60 11.13 -9.50
C TYR A 370 -14.82 10.65 -10.72
N GLN A 371 -15.47 10.63 -11.89
CA GLN A 371 -14.84 10.29 -13.15
C GLN A 371 -13.72 11.27 -13.52
N LYS A 372 -13.96 12.58 -13.39
CA LYS A 372 -12.97 13.64 -13.64
C LYS A 372 -11.70 13.43 -12.80
N ASN A 373 -11.85 13.10 -11.54
CA ASN A 373 -10.70 12.85 -10.67
C ASN A 373 -9.93 11.59 -11.06
N LEU A 374 -10.62 10.50 -11.40
CA LEU A 374 -9.97 9.27 -11.84
C LEU A 374 -9.20 9.50 -13.15
N VAL A 375 -9.81 10.16 -14.13
CA VAL A 375 -9.16 10.53 -15.42
C VAL A 375 -7.96 11.45 -15.18
N ARG A 376 -8.07 12.44 -14.27
CA ARG A 376 -6.96 13.32 -13.95
C ARG A 376 -5.75 12.54 -13.43
N HIS A 377 -5.95 11.63 -12.46
CA HIS A 377 -4.87 10.78 -11.96
C HIS A 377 -4.30 9.88 -13.03
N TYR A 378 -5.14 9.34 -13.93
CA TYR A 378 -4.67 8.55 -15.06
C TYR A 378 -3.75 9.36 -16.01
N ILE A 379 -4.14 10.60 -16.32
CA ILE A 379 -3.32 11.49 -17.16
C ILE A 379 -2.01 11.86 -16.46
N GLU A 380 -2.01 12.03 -15.14
CA GLU A 380 -0.84 12.39 -14.34
C GLU A 380 0.21 11.28 -14.25
N ILE A 381 -0.13 10.02 -14.57
CA ILE A 381 0.85 8.91 -14.53
C ILE A 381 2.11 9.21 -15.34
N ASN A 382 1.94 9.83 -16.50
CA ASN A 382 3.01 10.14 -17.46
C ASN A 382 3.54 11.56 -17.33
N LYS A 383 3.08 12.34 -16.35
CA LYS A 383 3.54 13.70 -16.12
C LYS A 383 4.54 13.76 -14.97
N SER A 384 5.28 14.88 -14.91
CA SER A 384 6.24 15.14 -13.84
C SER A 384 5.66 14.89 -12.45
N ALA A 385 6.50 14.42 -11.53
CA ALA A 385 6.14 13.98 -10.18
C ALA A 385 5.57 15.11 -9.31
N THR A 386 4.34 15.50 -9.55
CA THR A 386 3.58 16.36 -8.64
C THR A 386 2.95 15.60 -7.48
N SER A 387 2.87 14.26 -7.61
CA SER A 387 2.30 13.42 -6.56
C SER A 387 3.25 13.28 -5.38
N ARG A 388 2.75 13.53 -4.17
CA ARG A 388 3.48 13.25 -2.94
C ARG A 388 3.43 11.76 -2.63
N THR A 389 4.38 11.27 -1.82
CA THR A 389 4.29 9.94 -1.23
C THR A 389 2.97 9.78 -0.48
N SER A 390 2.30 8.70 -0.76
CA SER A 390 1.22 8.22 0.09
C SER A 390 1.82 7.29 1.14
N THR A 391 1.32 7.37 2.36
CA THR A 391 1.67 6.40 3.40
C THR A 391 1.34 4.96 3.00
N TRP A 392 0.34 4.76 2.16
CA TRP A 392 -0.11 3.45 1.68
C TRP A 392 0.66 2.94 0.45
N SER A 393 1.25 3.85 -0.32
CA SER A 393 2.14 3.52 -1.44
C SER A 393 3.62 3.46 -1.02
N VAL A 394 3.95 4.00 0.15
CA VAL A 394 5.27 4.05 0.77
C VAL A 394 6.25 4.98 0.04
N VAL A 395 6.15 5.09 -1.27
CA VAL A 395 6.99 5.89 -2.17
C VAL A 395 6.11 6.70 -3.12
N ARG A 396 6.70 7.60 -3.90
CA ARG A 396 5.98 8.35 -4.94
C ARG A 396 5.53 7.41 -6.06
N PRO A 397 4.22 7.30 -6.31
CA PRO A 397 3.68 6.28 -7.22
C PRO A 397 4.21 6.37 -8.64
N ASN A 398 4.28 7.56 -9.20
CA ASN A 398 4.72 7.76 -10.58
C ASN A 398 6.22 7.52 -10.80
N CYS A 399 7.00 7.41 -9.73
CA CYS A 399 8.43 7.14 -9.83
C CYS A 399 8.76 5.65 -9.57
N PHE A 400 8.07 5.03 -8.63
CA PHE A 400 8.48 3.72 -8.11
C PHE A 400 7.41 2.63 -8.19
N LEU A 401 6.14 2.99 -8.45
CA LEU A 401 5.07 2.01 -8.61
C LEU A 401 4.67 1.77 -10.07
N VAL A 402 5.09 2.62 -10.99
CA VAL A 402 4.86 2.42 -12.42
C VAL A 402 5.80 1.35 -12.98
N LEU A 403 5.28 0.54 -13.92
CA LEU A 403 6.14 -0.33 -14.72
C LEU A 403 6.93 0.55 -15.68
N LYS A 404 8.22 0.30 -15.74
CA LYS A 404 9.14 0.99 -16.66
C LYS A 404 9.48 0.04 -17.79
N ASP A 405 9.39 0.54 -19.00
CA ASP A 405 9.82 -0.17 -20.21
C ASP A 405 11.33 -0.37 -20.23
#